data_85d0b21d4274af9f77bf3abb364ad145
#
_entry.id   85d0b21d4274af9f77bf3abb364ad145
#
_cell.length_a   1.000
_cell.length_b   1.000
_cell.length_c   1.000
_cell.angle_alpha   90.00
_cell.angle_beta   90.00
_cell.angle_gamma   90.00
#
_symmetry.space_group_name_H-M   'P 1'
#
loop_
_entity.id
_entity.type
_entity.pdbx_description
1 polymer ?
#
loop_
_entity_poly.entity_id
_entity_poly.type
_entity_poly.pdbx_seq_one_letter_code
_entity_poly.pdbx_strand_id
1 'polypeptide(L)'
;ANLRALTGGVTTDQIFELVREIRRDVAIPMVFMTYANVVFSYGAEDFLSTCKEIRIDGVILPDLPFEEKEEFLPLCHKYGVDLISLIAPTSQGRIAMIAREAEGFLYIVSSLGVTGTRSEIKTDLASIIQIVRENTDIPCAVGFGISTPEQARKIADISDGAIVGSAIIQLLETYGSEAPALIGEYVRNMKNAIINI
;
A
#
# COMPACT_ATOMS: atom_id res chain seq x y z
N ALA A 1 -5.95 -6.98 11.82
CA ALA A 1 -4.90 -6.14 12.43
C ALA A 1 -5.50 -4.85 12.99
N ASN A 2 -6.14 -4.03 12.18
CA ASN A 2 -6.65 -2.71 12.58
C ASN A 2 -7.53 -2.73 13.83
N LEU A 3 -8.56 -3.59 13.87
CA LEU A 3 -9.45 -3.72 15.05
C LEU A 3 -8.68 -4.03 16.34
N ARG A 4 -7.66 -4.88 16.28
CA ARG A 4 -6.83 -5.23 17.45
C ARG A 4 -5.99 -4.04 17.92
N ALA A 5 -5.40 -3.28 17.01
CA ALA A 5 -4.65 -2.08 17.35
C ALA A 5 -5.55 -1.03 18.02
N LEU A 6 -6.74 -0.79 17.46
CA LEU A 6 -7.72 0.14 18.03
C LEU A 6 -8.22 -0.32 19.42
N THR A 7 -8.51 -1.64 19.60
CA THR A 7 -8.85 -2.20 20.90
C THR A 7 -7.71 -2.04 21.92
N GLY A 8 -6.45 -2.07 21.46
CA GLY A 8 -5.26 -1.79 22.25
C GLY A 8 -5.02 -0.31 22.54
N GLY A 9 -5.89 0.59 22.08
CA GLY A 9 -5.81 2.02 22.34
C GLY A 9 -4.81 2.79 21.49
N VAL A 10 -4.36 2.22 20.35
CA VAL A 10 -3.45 2.92 19.43
C VAL A 10 -4.15 4.12 18.80
N THR A 11 -3.49 5.28 18.85
CA THR A 11 -3.95 6.54 18.26
C THR A 11 -3.13 6.93 17.04
N THR A 12 -3.66 7.83 16.21
CA THR A 12 -2.93 8.41 15.06
C THR A 12 -1.65 9.11 15.50
N ASP A 13 -1.69 9.87 16.60
CA ASP A 13 -0.50 10.56 17.15
C ASP A 13 0.60 9.58 17.53
N GLN A 14 0.26 8.45 18.16
CA GLN A 14 1.24 7.42 18.47
C GLN A 14 1.88 6.81 17.23
N ILE A 15 1.12 6.68 16.13
CA ILE A 15 1.67 6.22 14.84
C ILE A 15 2.62 7.27 14.27
N PHE A 16 2.28 8.55 14.34
CA PHE A 16 3.16 9.62 13.91
C PHE A 16 4.47 9.66 14.70
N GLU A 17 4.42 9.52 16.03
CA GLU A 17 5.61 9.42 16.87
C GLU A 17 6.49 8.22 16.51
N LEU A 18 5.88 7.05 16.31
CA LEU A 18 6.59 5.85 15.86
C LEU A 18 7.32 6.09 14.54
N VAL A 19 6.67 6.75 13.57
CA VAL A 19 7.30 7.08 12.29
C VAL A 19 8.46 8.08 12.48
N ARG A 20 8.34 9.09 13.35
CA ARG A 20 9.45 10.01 13.67
C ARG A 20 10.67 9.25 14.19
N GLU A 21 10.46 8.26 15.05
CA GLU A 21 11.55 7.41 15.54
C GLU A 21 12.18 6.58 14.41
N ILE A 22 11.36 5.91 13.61
CA ILE A 22 11.82 5.07 12.49
C ILE A 22 12.61 5.91 11.47
N ARG A 23 12.18 7.12 11.18
CA ARG A 23 12.82 8.02 10.21
C ARG A 23 14.22 8.50 10.61
N ARG A 24 14.66 8.27 11.84
CA ARG A 24 16.05 8.55 12.26
C ARG A 24 17.05 7.62 11.55
N ASP A 25 16.63 6.37 11.30
CA ASP A 25 17.50 5.31 10.79
C ASP A 25 17.07 4.79 9.41
N VAL A 26 15.83 5.09 8.97
CA VAL A 26 15.22 4.53 7.77
C VAL A 26 14.87 5.63 6.77
N ALA A 27 15.48 5.56 5.58
CA ALA A 27 15.30 6.52 4.49
C ALA A 27 14.45 5.98 3.30
N ILE A 28 14.00 4.73 3.35
CA ILE A 28 13.15 4.17 2.28
C ILE A 28 11.81 4.93 2.19
N PRO A 29 11.18 5.00 1.01
CA PRO A 29 9.84 5.56 0.89
C PRO A 29 8.85 4.89 1.85
N MET A 30 8.00 5.68 2.50
CA MET A 30 6.97 5.22 3.42
C MET A 30 5.63 5.85 3.07
N VAL A 31 4.60 5.02 3.01
CA VAL A 31 3.22 5.47 2.77
C VAL A 31 2.30 5.01 3.89
N PHE A 32 1.33 5.84 4.24
CA PHE A 32 0.25 5.42 5.11
C PHE A 32 -0.88 4.78 4.29
N MET A 33 -1.45 3.71 4.83
CA MET A 33 -2.71 3.15 4.35
C MET A 33 -3.75 3.27 5.46
N THR A 34 -4.74 4.11 5.26
CA THR A 34 -5.79 4.38 6.24
C THR A 34 -7.11 4.71 5.54
N TYR A 35 -8.20 4.79 6.29
CA TYR A 35 -9.48 5.20 5.74
C TYR A 35 -9.61 6.73 5.67
N ALA A 36 -10.35 7.22 4.68
CA ALA A 36 -10.59 8.65 4.49
C ALA A 36 -11.21 9.32 5.73
N ASN A 37 -12.13 8.60 6.41
CA ASN A 37 -12.75 9.11 7.63
C ASN A 37 -11.76 9.33 8.78
N VAL A 38 -10.65 8.59 8.84
CA VAL A 38 -9.59 8.81 9.85
C VAL A 38 -8.89 10.14 9.58
N VAL A 39 -8.55 10.40 8.30
CA VAL A 39 -7.93 11.65 7.89
C VAL A 39 -8.86 12.84 8.13
N PHE A 40 -10.14 12.72 7.78
CA PHE A 40 -11.15 13.75 8.05
C PHE A 40 -11.32 14.04 9.55
N SER A 41 -11.43 12.97 10.37
CA SER A 41 -11.63 13.12 11.81
C SER A 41 -10.42 13.73 12.53
N TYR A 42 -9.22 13.50 12.02
CA TYR A 42 -7.99 14.12 12.53
C TYR A 42 -7.88 15.60 12.12
N GLY A 43 -8.49 15.97 11.00
CA GLY A 43 -8.30 17.20 10.27
C GLY A 43 -7.35 16.96 9.10
N ALA A 44 -7.86 16.98 7.86
CA ALA A 44 -7.08 16.59 6.67
C ALA A 44 -5.82 17.45 6.51
N GLU A 45 -5.91 18.74 6.81
CA GLU A 45 -4.76 19.64 6.74
C GLU A 45 -3.70 19.32 7.78
N ASP A 46 -4.08 19.09 9.04
CA ASP A 46 -3.17 18.75 10.13
C ASP A 46 -2.52 17.38 9.90
N PHE A 47 -3.31 16.41 9.41
CA PHE A 47 -2.81 15.08 9.07
C PHE A 47 -1.73 15.15 7.99
N LEU A 48 -1.98 15.83 6.86
CA LEU A 48 -1.05 15.92 5.74
C LEU A 48 0.16 16.82 6.05
N SER A 49 -0.04 17.87 6.84
CA SER A 49 1.05 18.70 7.36
C SER A 49 2.01 17.86 8.21
N THR A 50 1.48 17.01 9.09
CA THR A 50 2.27 16.09 9.91
C THR A 50 2.96 15.03 9.03
N CYS A 51 2.28 14.48 8.02
CA CYS A 51 2.89 13.58 7.05
C CYS A 51 4.14 14.19 6.41
N LYS A 52 4.07 15.44 5.95
CA LYS A 52 5.21 16.17 5.40
C LYS A 52 6.34 16.31 6.42
N GLU A 53 6.03 16.74 7.64
CA GLU A 53 7.00 16.94 8.72
C GLU A 53 7.79 15.65 8.99
N ILE A 54 7.08 14.51 9.10
CA ILE A 54 7.69 13.20 9.39
C ILE A 54 8.17 12.48 8.13
N ARG A 55 8.13 13.13 6.97
CA ARG A 55 8.58 12.61 5.68
C ARG A 55 7.87 11.33 5.24
N ILE A 56 6.54 11.31 5.35
CA ILE A 56 5.70 10.32 4.68
C ILE A 56 5.57 10.74 3.22
N ASP A 57 5.83 9.81 2.31
CA ASP A 57 5.89 10.06 0.87
C ASP A 57 4.52 9.99 0.20
N GLY A 58 3.57 9.24 0.76
CA GLY A 58 2.23 9.12 0.20
C GLY A 58 1.19 8.57 1.17
N VAL A 59 -0.07 8.64 0.73
CA VAL A 59 -1.22 8.07 1.43
C VAL A 59 -2.06 7.21 0.48
N ILE A 60 -2.56 6.10 1.00
CA ILE A 60 -3.49 5.20 0.33
C ILE A 60 -4.81 5.26 1.10
N LEU A 61 -5.90 5.65 0.43
CA LEU A 61 -7.24 5.71 1.00
C LEU A 61 -8.15 4.71 0.28
N PRO A 62 -8.26 3.46 0.76
CA PRO A 62 -8.93 2.38 0.02
C PRO A 62 -10.44 2.57 -0.14
N ASP A 63 -11.05 3.41 0.68
CA ASP A 63 -12.47 3.75 0.70
C ASP A 63 -12.79 5.05 -0.05
N LEU A 64 -11.78 5.75 -0.58
CA LEU A 64 -11.96 6.95 -1.38
C LEU A 64 -12.18 6.57 -2.86
N PRO A 65 -13.37 6.82 -3.43
CA PRO A 65 -13.60 6.65 -4.86
C PRO A 65 -12.71 7.59 -5.68
N PHE A 66 -12.29 7.14 -6.85
CA PHE A 66 -11.45 7.96 -7.73
C PHE A 66 -12.10 9.32 -8.07
N GLU A 67 -13.41 9.35 -8.21
CA GLU A 67 -14.19 10.55 -8.51
C GLU A 67 -14.22 11.57 -7.36
N GLU A 68 -13.91 11.14 -6.14
CA GLU A 68 -13.89 11.99 -4.93
C GLU A 68 -12.47 12.41 -4.52
N LYS A 69 -11.45 12.02 -5.30
CA LYS A 69 -10.05 12.34 -4.98
C LYS A 69 -9.77 13.83 -4.85
N GLU A 70 -10.53 14.67 -5.55
CA GLU A 70 -10.39 16.13 -5.51
C GLU A 70 -10.63 16.74 -4.12
N GLU A 71 -11.23 15.99 -3.20
CA GLU A 71 -11.37 16.40 -1.80
C GLU A 71 -10.04 16.38 -1.04
N PHE A 72 -9.10 15.51 -1.44
CA PHE A 72 -7.81 15.34 -0.79
C PHE A 72 -6.63 15.83 -1.64
N LEU A 73 -6.71 15.67 -2.95
CA LEU A 73 -5.60 15.90 -3.88
C LEU A 73 -4.95 17.29 -3.75
N PRO A 74 -5.70 18.41 -3.64
CA PRO A 74 -5.09 19.73 -3.48
C PRO A 74 -4.27 19.85 -2.19
N LEU A 75 -4.70 19.22 -1.10
CA LEU A 75 -3.96 19.18 0.16
C LEU A 75 -2.74 18.27 0.06
N CYS A 76 -2.87 17.12 -0.58
CA CYS A 76 -1.76 16.23 -0.85
C CYS A 76 -0.64 16.95 -1.62
N HIS A 77 -0.97 17.65 -2.70
CA HIS A 77 -0.03 18.47 -3.47
C HIS A 77 0.59 19.60 -2.64
N LYS A 78 -0.21 20.31 -1.83
CA LYS A 78 0.27 21.38 -0.95
C LYS A 78 1.37 20.91 -0.01
N TYR A 79 1.25 19.68 0.48
CA TYR A 79 2.18 19.10 1.43
C TYR A 79 3.24 18.18 0.79
N GLY A 80 3.16 17.92 -0.52
CA GLY A 80 4.08 17.04 -1.25
C GLY A 80 3.98 15.58 -0.79
N VAL A 81 2.75 15.12 -0.57
CA VAL A 81 2.40 13.74 -0.21
C VAL A 81 1.58 13.16 -1.37
N ASP A 82 2.05 12.08 -2.00
CA ASP A 82 1.34 11.47 -3.12
C ASP A 82 0.03 10.81 -2.67
N LEU A 83 -1.06 11.03 -3.41
CA LEU A 83 -2.30 10.29 -3.23
C LEU A 83 -2.28 9.04 -4.12
N ILE A 84 -1.88 7.91 -3.52
CA ILE A 84 -1.68 6.66 -4.23
C ILE A 84 -3.01 6.05 -4.67
N SER A 85 -3.18 5.87 -5.97
CA SER A 85 -4.40 5.33 -6.55
C SER A 85 -4.44 3.79 -6.50
N LEU A 86 -5.64 3.24 -6.24
CA LEU A 86 -5.90 1.81 -6.31
C LEU A 86 -6.63 1.45 -7.61
N ILE A 87 -6.19 0.37 -8.25
CA ILE A 87 -6.89 -0.25 -9.39
C ILE A 87 -7.41 -1.63 -8.94
N ALA A 88 -8.73 -1.76 -8.89
CA ALA A 88 -9.40 -3.04 -8.75
C ALA A 88 -9.78 -3.60 -10.13
N PRO A 89 -10.02 -4.91 -10.27
CA PRO A 89 -10.57 -5.50 -11.50
C PRO A 89 -11.90 -4.83 -11.87
N THR A 90 -11.90 -4.07 -12.97
CA THR A 90 -13.03 -3.27 -13.44
C THR A 90 -12.93 -3.06 -14.96
N SER A 91 -13.71 -2.15 -15.55
CA SER A 91 -13.67 -1.86 -16.98
C SER A 91 -12.31 -1.28 -17.43
N GLN A 92 -11.91 -1.60 -18.65
CA GLN A 92 -10.65 -1.11 -19.25
C GLN A 92 -10.57 0.42 -19.25
N GLY A 93 -11.68 1.09 -19.61
CA GLY A 93 -11.74 2.57 -19.62
C GLY A 93 -11.51 3.18 -18.25
N ARG A 94 -12.01 2.55 -17.18
CA ARG A 94 -11.78 3.02 -15.81
C ARG A 94 -10.33 2.80 -15.37
N ILE A 95 -9.75 1.66 -15.71
CA ILE A 95 -8.32 1.38 -15.44
C ILE A 95 -7.44 2.43 -16.13
N ALA A 96 -7.67 2.69 -17.41
CA ALA A 96 -6.92 3.67 -18.19
C ALA A 96 -7.05 5.10 -17.62
N MET A 97 -8.26 5.49 -17.19
CA MET A 97 -8.51 6.79 -16.58
C MET A 97 -7.72 6.96 -15.28
N ILE A 98 -7.78 5.99 -14.38
CA ILE A 98 -7.04 6.02 -13.11
C ILE A 98 -5.53 6.05 -13.37
N ALA A 99 -5.04 5.25 -14.31
CA ALA A 99 -3.62 5.16 -14.63
C ALA A 99 -3.02 6.48 -15.13
N ARG A 100 -3.76 7.23 -15.95
CA ARG A 100 -3.29 8.53 -16.49
C ARG A 100 -3.10 9.61 -15.43
N GLU A 101 -3.84 9.54 -14.36
CA GLU A 101 -3.85 10.56 -13.31
C GLU A 101 -3.21 10.07 -12.00
N ALA A 102 -2.48 8.96 -12.07
CA ALA A 102 -1.82 8.36 -10.92
C ALA A 102 -0.55 9.13 -10.52
N GLU A 103 -0.22 9.06 -9.24
CA GLU A 103 0.98 9.65 -8.64
C GLU A 103 1.75 8.59 -7.85
N GLY A 104 3.05 8.78 -7.66
CA GLY A 104 3.92 7.88 -6.91
C GLY A 104 3.98 6.48 -7.50
N PHE A 105 3.03 5.63 -7.19
CA PHE A 105 2.86 4.29 -7.80
C PHE A 105 1.39 3.89 -7.86
N LEU A 106 1.07 2.88 -8.67
CA LEU A 106 -0.26 2.29 -8.74
C LEU A 106 -0.36 1.02 -7.90
N TYR A 107 -1.32 0.97 -6.99
CA TYR A 107 -1.64 -0.23 -6.24
C TYR A 107 -2.68 -1.06 -6.99
N ILE A 108 -2.28 -2.18 -7.57
CA ILE A 108 -3.20 -3.10 -8.27
C ILE A 108 -3.69 -4.15 -7.27
N VAL A 109 -5.00 -4.20 -7.09
CA VAL A 109 -5.68 -5.16 -6.23
C VAL A 109 -5.94 -6.45 -7.01
N SER A 110 -5.36 -7.57 -6.58
CA SER A 110 -5.46 -8.86 -7.29
C SER A 110 -6.85 -9.51 -7.24
N SER A 111 -7.76 -9.02 -6.41
CA SER A 111 -9.13 -9.53 -6.34
C SER A 111 -10.08 -8.57 -5.66
N LEU A 112 -11.36 -8.61 -6.04
CA LEU A 112 -12.46 -7.99 -5.31
C LEU A 112 -12.77 -8.83 -4.06
N GLY A 113 -12.28 -8.44 -2.89
CA GLY A 113 -12.57 -9.17 -1.65
C GLY A 113 -11.77 -8.67 -0.46
N VAL A 114 -12.07 -9.25 0.71
CA VAL A 114 -11.42 -8.90 1.96
C VAL A 114 -9.97 -9.35 2.02
N THR A 115 -9.17 -8.67 2.85
CA THR A 115 -7.77 -8.97 3.12
C THR A 115 -7.58 -10.38 3.67
N GLY A 116 -6.53 -11.08 3.23
CA GLY A 116 -6.17 -12.42 3.69
C GLY A 116 -5.13 -13.08 2.77
N THR A 117 -4.55 -14.18 3.22
CA THR A 117 -3.67 -15.03 2.39
C THR A 117 -4.51 -15.93 1.49
N ARG A 118 -4.07 -16.14 0.24
CA ARG A 118 -4.79 -16.98 -0.75
C ARG A 118 -3.83 -17.96 -1.42
N SER A 119 -4.36 -19.13 -1.77
CA SER A 119 -3.63 -20.16 -2.50
C SER A 119 -3.54 -19.89 -4.00
N GLU A 120 -4.54 -19.20 -4.58
CA GLU A 120 -4.58 -18.87 -6.01
C GLU A 120 -5.10 -17.46 -6.26
N ILE A 121 -4.49 -16.77 -7.24
CA ILE A 121 -4.93 -15.50 -7.80
C ILE A 121 -5.62 -15.79 -9.11
N LYS A 122 -6.95 -15.64 -9.15
CA LYS A 122 -7.78 -15.97 -10.34
C LYS A 122 -8.00 -14.80 -11.30
N THR A 123 -7.59 -13.60 -10.93
CA THR A 123 -7.76 -12.39 -11.73
C THR A 123 -6.74 -12.38 -12.88
N ASP A 124 -7.16 -11.98 -14.05
CA ASP A 124 -6.26 -11.71 -15.19
C ASP A 124 -5.51 -10.40 -14.94
N LEU A 125 -4.46 -10.49 -14.13
CA LEU A 125 -3.60 -9.36 -13.77
C LEU A 125 -2.78 -8.88 -14.96
N ALA A 126 -2.39 -9.78 -15.86
CA ALA A 126 -1.57 -9.42 -17.02
C ALA A 126 -2.30 -8.42 -17.91
N SER A 127 -3.57 -8.65 -18.19
CA SER A 127 -4.39 -7.71 -18.97
C SER A 127 -4.57 -6.36 -18.27
N ILE A 128 -4.74 -6.35 -16.95
CA ILE A 128 -4.83 -5.09 -16.17
C ILE A 128 -3.52 -4.30 -16.27
N ILE A 129 -2.40 -4.97 -16.04
CA ILE A 129 -1.07 -4.36 -16.08
C ILE A 129 -0.74 -3.86 -17.50
N GLN A 130 -1.14 -4.60 -18.54
CA GLN A 130 -0.96 -4.13 -19.91
C GLN A 130 -1.71 -2.81 -20.14
N ILE A 131 -2.98 -2.69 -19.74
CA ILE A 131 -3.73 -1.43 -19.84
C ILE A 131 -3.04 -0.29 -19.07
N VAL A 132 -2.53 -0.58 -17.88
CA VAL A 132 -1.77 0.41 -17.08
C VAL A 132 -0.55 0.89 -17.86
N ARG A 133 0.27 -0.03 -18.38
CA ARG A 133 1.49 0.30 -19.16
C ARG A 133 1.23 1.08 -20.45
N GLU A 134 0.07 0.89 -21.07
CA GLU A 134 -0.35 1.65 -22.25
C GLU A 134 -0.75 3.10 -21.92
N ASN A 135 -0.97 3.42 -20.63
CA ASN A 135 -1.50 4.72 -20.21
C ASN A 135 -0.59 5.51 -19.26
N THR A 136 0.44 4.89 -18.67
CA THR A 136 1.38 5.56 -17.77
C THR A 136 2.69 4.79 -17.63
N ASP A 137 3.78 5.51 -17.32
CA ASP A 137 5.09 4.96 -16.96
C ASP A 137 5.27 4.82 -15.43
N ILE A 138 4.26 5.20 -14.64
CA ILE A 138 4.32 5.11 -13.18
C ILE A 138 4.42 3.64 -12.76
N PRO A 139 5.32 3.29 -11.82
CA PRO A 139 5.44 1.92 -11.32
C PRO A 139 4.13 1.37 -10.78
N CYS A 140 3.87 0.09 -11.03
CA CYS A 140 2.72 -0.60 -10.46
C CYS A 140 3.13 -1.78 -9.60
N ALA A 141 2.50 -1.89 -8.43
CA ALA A 141 2.69 -2.99 -7.50
C ALA A 141 1.38 -3.73 -7.23
N VAL A 142 1.44 -5.04 -7.21
CA VAL A 142 0.26 -5.89 -7.01
C VAL A 142 0.18 -6.35 -5.56
N GLY A 143 -1.00 -6.19 -4.96
CA GLY A 143 -1.29 -6.62 -3.60
C GLY A 143 -2.51 -7.53 -3.49
N PHE A 144 -2.77 -7.98 -2.28
CA PHE A 144 -3.80 -8.93 -1.85
C PHE A 144 -3.50 -10.40 -2.11
N GLY A 145 -3.31 -11.13 -1.00
CA GLY A 145 -3.19 -12.58 -0.98
C GLY A 145 -1.79 -13.14 -1.24
N ILE A 146 -0.80 -12.29 -1.52
CA ILE A 146 0.59 -12.71 -1.71
C ILE A 146 1.19 -13.07 -0.34
N SER A 147 1.73 -14.29 -0.22
CA SER A 147 2.26 -14.81 1.04
C SER A 147 3.49 -15.69 0.88
N THR A 148 3.85 -16.10 -0.34
CA THR A 148 5.03 -16.95 -0.59
C THR A 148 6.00 -16.31 -1.58
N PRO A 149 7.30 -16.66 -1.51
CA PRO A 149 8.30 -16.20 -2.47
C PRO A 149 7.94 -16.52 -3.93
N GLU A 150 7.35 -17.70 -4.18
CA GLU A 150 6.93 -18.12 -5.52
C GLU A 150 5.79 -17.25 -6.06
N GLN A 151 4.84 -16.85 -5.21
CA GLN A 151 3.79 -15.91 -5.59
C GLN A 151 4.37 -14.53 -5.86
N ALA A 152 5.28 -14.03 -5.01
CA ALA A 152 5.95 -12.75 -5.21
C ALA A 152 6.72 -12.72 -6.52
N ARG A 153 7.45 -13.80 -6.87
CA ARG A 153 8.16 -13.93 -8.14
C ARG A 153 7.23 -13.83 -9.34
N LYS A 154 6.14 -14.63 -9.35
CA LYS A 154 5.15 -14.60 -10.45
C LYS A 154 4.54 -13.21 -10.66
N ILE A 155 4.34 -12.46 -9.59
CA ILE A 155 3.85 -11.10 -9.67
C ILE A 155 4.91 -10.15 -10.21
N ALA A 156 6.16 -10.29 -9.77
CA ALA A 156 7.27 -9.46 -10.22
C ALA A 156 7.65 -9.72 -11.70
N ASP A 157 7.31 -10.90 -12.25
CA ASP A 157 7.47 -11.17 -13.68
C ASP A 157 6.57 -10.28 -14.57
N ILE A 158 5.49 -9.73 -14.03
CA ILE A 158 4.51 -8.93 -14.79
C ILE A 158 4.35 -7.48 -14.28
N SER A 159 4.84 -7.16 -13.08
CA SER A 159 4.70 -5.85 -12.43
C SER A 159 6.03 -5.37 -11.83
N ASP A 160 6.07 -4.14 -11.30
CA ASP A 160 7.29 -3.58 -10.68
C ASP A 160 7.47 -4.01 -9.23
N GLY A 161 6.44 -4.62 -8.61
CA GLY A 161 6.52 -5.04 -7.23
C GLY A 161 5.34 -5.85 -6.73
N ALA A 162 5.58 -6.53 -5.60
CA ALA A 162 4.58 -7.29 -4.87
C ALA A 162 4.37 -6.66 -3.48
N ILE A 163 3.10 -6.47 -3.10
CA ILE A 163 2.72 -5.91 -1.80
C ILE A 163 2.26 -7.04 -0.88
N VAL A 164 2.93 -7.18 0.24
CA VAL A 164 2.67 -8.22 1.25
C VAL A 164 2.28 -7.57 2.57
N GLY A 165 1.09 -7.88 3.06
CA GLY A 165 0.57 -7.35 4.32
C GLY A 165 0.16 -8.45 5.29
N SER A 166 -0.91 -9.17 4.97
CA SER A 166 -1.54 -10.14 5.90
C SER A 166 -0.59 -11.21 6.41
N ALA A 167 0.34 -11.69 5.59
CA ALA A 167 1.32 -12.70 6.00
C ALA A 167 2.28 -12.16 7.08
N ILE A 168 2.72 -10.90 6.96
CA ILE A 168 3.56 -10.24 7.97
C ILE A 168 2.78 -10.07 9.28
N ILE A 169 1.50 -9.67 9.19
CA ILE A 169 0.63 -9.52 10.36
C ILE A 169 0.41 -10.88 11.06
N GLN A 170 0.29 -11.98 10.31
CA GLN A 170 0.17 -13.32 10.88
C GLN A 170 1.42 -13.73 11.66
N LEU A 171 2.62 -13.42 11.15
CA LEU A 171 3.86 -13.65 11.90
C LEU A 171 3.89 -12.85 13.20
N LEU A 172 3.52 -11.59 13.16
CA LEU A 172 3.43 -10.76 14.35
C LEU A 172 2.41 -11.30 15.36
N GLU A 173 1.26 -11.77 14.89
CA GLU A 173 0.22 -12.38 15.75
C GLU A 173 0.69 -13.67 16.41
N THR A 174 1.43 -14.49 15.67
CA THR A 174 1.88 -15.80 16.15
C THR A 174 3.05 -15.71 17.14
N TYR A 175 3.99 -14.80 16.88
CA TYR A 175 5.27 -14.76 17.58
C TYR A 175 5.45 -13.52 18.49
N GLY A 176 4.52 -12.55 18.46
CA GLY A 176 4.54 -11.38 19.35
C GLY A 176 5.88 -10.65 19.32
N SER A 177 6.53 -10.53 20.48
CA SER A 177 7.82 -9.85 20.64
C SER A 177 9.00 -10.55 19.93
N GLU A 178 8.88 -11.83 19.58
CA GLU A 178 9.90 -12.57 18.83
C GLU A 178 9.76 -12.41 17.31
N ALA A 179 8.65 -11.84 16.84
CA ALA A 179 8.34 -11.68 15.42
C ALA A 179 9.37 -10.87 14.61
N PRO A 180 10.05 -9.81 15.11
CA PRO A 180 10.90 -8.95 14.28
C PRO A 180 11.98 -9.72 13.51
N ALA A 181 12.66 -10.67 14.13
CA ALA A 181 13.69 -11.47 13.45
C ALA A 181 13.09 -12.35 12.33
N LEU A 182 11.96 -13.01 12.63
CA LEU A 182 11.23 -13.87 11.69
C LEU A 182 10.64 -13.08 10.52
N ILE A 183 10.10 -11.89 10.79
CA ILE A 183 9.62 -10.97 9.74
C ILE A 183 10.79 -10.54 8.85
N GLY A 184 11.94 -10.21 9.45
CA GLY A 184 13.14 -9.83 8.68
C GLY A 184 13.62 -10.96 7.76
N GLU A 185 13.61 -12.21 8.22
CA GLU A 185 13.93 -13.37 7.40
C GLU A 185 12.89 -13.60 6.30
N TYR A 186 11.62 -13.54 6.64
CA TYR A 186 10.52 -13.66 5.68
C TYR A 186 10.61 -12.61 4.56
N VAL A 187 10.77 -11.32 4.91
CA VAL A 187 10.91 -10.23 3.93
C VAL A 187 12.15 -10.43 3.05
N ARG A 188 13.27 -10.89 3.62
CA ARG A 188 14.49 -11.19 2.86
C ARG A 188 14.23 -12.29 1.84
N ASN A 189 13.54 -13.37 2.22
CA ASN A 189 13.22 -14.48 1.32
C ASN A 189 12.29 -14.01 0.18
N MET A 190 11.26 -13.19 0.51
CA MET A 190 10.39 -12.57 -0.49
C MET A 190 11.19 -11.69 -1.46
N LYS A 191 12.07 -10.83 -0.93
CA LYS A 191 12.89 -9.92 -1.75
C LYS A 191 13.86 -10.67 -2.65
N ASN A 192 14.52 -11.71 -2.15
CA ASN A 192 15.46 -12.53 -2.93
C ASN A 192 14.76 -13.23 -4.10
N ALA A 193 13.50 -13.60 -3.96
CA ALA A 193 12.74 -14.24 -5.02
C ALA A 193 12.46 -13.30 -6.20
N ILE A 194 12.42 -11.98 -5.98
CA ILE A 194 12.09 -10.98 -7.00
C ILE A 194 13.31 -10.23 -7.57
N ILE A 195 14.46 -10.23 -6.89
CA ILE A 195 15.68 -9.54 -7.38
C ILE A 195 16.42 -10.35 -8.46
N ASN A 196 16.26 -11.66 -8.48
CA ASN A 196 16.97 -12.59 -9.38
C ASN A 196 16.15 -12.89 -10.64
N ILE A 197 15.41 -11.90 -11.15
CA ILE A 197 14.65 -11.97 -12.40
C ILE A 197 15.47 -11.36 -13.54
#